data_6139ce2d060b8954a549262259f364fc
#
_entry.id   6139ce2d060b8954a549262259f364fc
#
_cell.length_a   1.000
_cell.length_b   1.000
_cell.length_c   1.000
_cell.angle_alpha   90.00
_cell.angle_beta   90.00
_cell.angle_gamma   90.00
#
_symmetry.space_group_name_H-M   'P 1'
#
loop_
_entity.id
_entity.type
_entity.pdbx_description
1 polymer ?
#
loop_
_entity_poly.entity_id
_entity_poly.type
_entity_poly.pdbx_seq_one_letter_code
_entity_poly.pdbx_strand_id
1 'polypeptide(L)'
;MLAIDDVLIDETLTDALFRCNLDVCRGACCVEGELGAPVLREEEEGLYDIARRLRRRLPEKNVRHISRHGCLEAYQGDLYTRTIGEKECVFAFQSGTITLCAIDAAAADGVAGMRKPLSCRLFPVRVRKKFGLDYLVYEQHSMCRHARACGKESGTFLVDYVRDALIERYGMPWYKRLKEFQANLP
;
A
#
# COMPACT_ATOMS: atom_id res chain seq x y z
N MET A 1 17.57 10.56 10.82
CA MET A 1 17.08 10.77 9.43
C MET A 1 18.23 10.53 8.48
N LEU A 2 18.08 9.59 7.59
CA LEU A 2 19.04 9.17 6.59
C LEU A 2 18.67 9.78 5.23
N ALA A 3 19.64 10.03 4.35
CA ALA A 3 19.42 10.39 2.95
C ALA A 3 20.16 9.41 2.03
N ILE A 4 19.45 8.92 1.02
CA ILE A 4 20.02 8.12 -0.07
C ILE A 4 19.58 8.79 -1.37
N ASP A 5 20.51 9.37 -2.11
CA ASP A 5 20.23 10.26 -3.24
C ASP A 5 19.23 11.36 -2.80
N ASP A 6 18.17 11.59 -3.59
CA ASP A 6 17.13 12.56 -3.31
C ASP A 6 15.97 12.01 -2.46
N VAL A 7 16.19 10.95 -1.68
CA VAL A 7 15.19 10.33 -0.82
C VAL A 7 15.63 10.39 0.64
N LEU A 8 14.79 11.03 1.45
CA LEU A 8 14.95 11.07 2.90
C LEU A 8 14.23 9.85 3.51
N ILE A 9 14.81 9.28 4.55
CA ILE A 9 14.32 8.06 5.19
C ILE A 9 14.27 8.27 6.70
N ASP A 10 13.14 7.96 7.30
CA ASP A 10 13.02 7.87 8.75
C ASP A 10 13.82 6.67 9.26
N GLU A 11 14.65 6.87 10.26
CA GLU A 11 15.53 5.82 10.80
C GLU A 11 14.76 4.62 11.33
N THR A 12 13.57 4.86 11.88
CA THR A 12 12.69 3.77 12.38
C THR A 12 12.27 2.78 11.29
N LEU A 13 12.42 3.16 10.00
CA LEU A 13 12.08 2.30 8.89
C LEU A 13 13.15 1.22 8.65
N THR A 14 14.42 1.51 8.97
CA THR A 14 15.55 0.65 8.64
C THR A 14 15.70 -0.55 9.59
N ASP A 15 15.29 -0.40 10.83
CA ASP A 15 15.37 -1.45 11.87
C ASP A 15 14.00 -2.10 12.17
N ALA A 16 12.90 -1.55 11.61
CA ALA A 16 11.57 -2.07 11.83
C ALA A 16 11.41 -3.50 11.30
N LEU A 17 10.84 -4.36 12.14
CA LEU A 17 10.45 -5.73 11.77
C LEU A 17 8.95 -5.78 11.49
N PHE A 18 8.59 -6.35 10.34
CA PHE A 18 7.21 -6.35 9.87
C PHE A 18 6.94 -7.50 8.91
N ARG A 19 5.86 -8.23 9.15
CA ARG A 19 5.29 -9.20 8.23
C ARG A 19 3.78 -9.24 8.40
N CYS A 20 3.04 -8.89 7.35
CA CYS A 20 1.57 -8.90 7.40
C CYS A 20 1.03 -10.30 7.74
N ASN A 21 0.02 -10.32 8.60
CA ASN A 21 -0.70 -11.54 8.97
C ASN A 21 -2.21 -11.28 8.78
N LEU A 22 -2.73 -11.72 7.63
CA LEU A 22 -4.14 -11.52 7.25
C LEU A 22 -5.10 -12.29 8.14
N ASP A 23 -4.70 -13.44 8.69
CA ASP A 23 -5.56 -14.26 9.57
C ASP A 23 -5.92 -13.50 10.85
N VAL A 24 -5.06 -12.56 11.26
CA VAL A 24 -5.26 -11.75 12.46
C VAL A 24 -5.82 -10.37 12.13
N CYS A 25 -5.20 -9.62 11.20
CA CYS A 25 -5.64 -8.24 10.87
C CYS A 25 -6.87 -8.20 9.98
N ARG A 26 -7.21 -9.33 9.34
CA ARG A 26 -8.41 -9.50 8.48
C ARG A 26 -8.55 -8.46 7.38
N GLY A 27 -7.44 -7.88 6.92
CA GLY A 27 -7.45 -6.89 5.86
C GLY A 27 -7.89 -5.49 6.31
N ALA A 28 -7.65 -5.13 7.57
CA ALA A 28 -8.03 -3.84 8.17
C ALA A 28 -7.59 -2.63 7.32
N CYS A 29 -6.43 -2.67 6.67
CA CYS A 29 -5.94 -1.59 5.80
C CYS A 29 -6.85 -1.28 4.59
N CYS A 30 -7.81 -2.16 4.26
CA CYS A 30 -8.80 -1.94 3.20
C CYS A 30 -10.14 -1.41 3.73
N VAL A 31 -10.32 -1.31 5.05
CA VAL A 31 -11.58 -0.91 5.69
C VAL A 31 -11.43 0.17 6.75
N GLU A 32 -10.22 0.52 7.13
CA GLU A 32 -9.95 1.58 8.09
C GLU A 32 -9.37 2.82 7.38
N GLY A 33 -10.01 3.97 7.58
CA GLY A 33 -9.56 5.26 7.08
C GLY A 33 -10.67 6.05 6.39
N GLU A 34 -10.70 7.35 6.61
CA GLU A 34 -11.67 8.28 6.00
C GLU A 34 -11.40 8.45 4.51
N LEU A 35 -10.12 8.45 4.11
CA LEU A 35 -9.65 8.45 2.73
C LEU A 35 -9.10 7.09 2.35
N GLY A 36 -9.18 6.76 1.07
CA GLY A 36 -8.54 5.59 0.50
C GLY A 36 -7.01 5.70 0.39
N ALA A 37 -6.41 4.79 -0.35
CA ALA A 37 -4.97 4.81 -0.56
C ALA A 37 -4.58 5.97 -1.49
N PRO A 38 -3.49 6.71 -1.20
CA PRO A 38 -2.93 7.69 -2.13
C PRO A 38 -2.61 7.03 -3.48
N VAL A 39 -2.87 7.75 -4.56
CA VAL A 39 -2.68 7.28 -5.94
C VAL A 39 -1.75 8.24 -6.66
N LEU A 40 -0.73 7.70 -7.31
CA LEU A 40 0.13 8.50 -8.18
C LEU A 40 -0.64 8.89 -9.46
N ARG A 41 -0.33 10.05 -10.02
CA ARG A 41 -1.01 10.52 -11.24
C ARG A 41 -0.83 9.56 -12.42
N GLU A 42 0.33 8.93 -12.51
CA GLU A 42 0.62 7.90 -13.52
C GLU A 42 -0.19 6.60 -13.34
N GLU A 43 -0.75 6.35 -12.17
CA GLU A 43 -1.60 5.18 -11.89
C GLU A 43 -3.09 5.42 -12.22
N GLU A 44 -3.50 6.67 -12.39
CA GLU A 44 -4.90 7.08 -12.50
C GLU A 44 -5.63 6.34 -13.61
N GLU A 45 -5.13 6.41 -14.85
CA GLU A 45 -5.76 5.79 -16.01
C GLU A 45 -5.83 4.27 -15.87
N GLY A 46 -4.75 3.66 -15.38
CA GLY A 46 -4.68 2.22 -15.10
C GLY A 46 -5.73 1.76 -14.09
N LEU A 47 -5.98 2.55 -13.05
CA LEU A 47 -6.98 2.22 -12.04
C LEU A 47 -8.42 2.33 -12.56
N TYR A 48 -8.71 3.27 -13.46
CA TYR A 48 -10.00 3.31 -14.14
C TYR A 48 -10.20 2.08 -15.05
N ASP A 49 -9.17 1.64 -15.77
CA ASP A 49 -9.23 0.40 -16.57
C ASP A 49 -9.44 -0.83 -15.67
N ILE A 50 -8.67 -0.95 -14.60
CA ILE A 50 -8.81 -2.02 -13.60
C ILE A 50 -10.24 -2.06 -13.04
N ALA A 51 -10.83 -0.91 -12.67
CA ALA A 51 -12.18 -0.84 -12.13
C ALA A 51 -13.23 -1.38 -13.14
N ARG A 52 -13.09 -1.06 -14.43
CA ARG A 52 -13.97 -1.60 -15.48
C ARG A 52 -13.84 -3.12 -15.60
N ARG A 53 -12.62 -3.64 -15.60
CA ARG A 53 -12.33 -5.07 -15.75
C ARG A 53 -12.76 -5.90 -14.54
N LEU A 54 -12.69 -5.32 -13.33
CA LEU A 54 -13.08 -5.97 -12.08
C LEU A 54 -14.59 -5.95 -11.81
N ARG A 55 -15.41 -5.33 -12.65
CA ARG A 55 -16.85 -5.15 -12.42
C ARG A 55 -17.58 -6.43 -12.02
N ARG A 56 -17.18 -7.59 -12.57
CA ARG A 56 -17.79 -8.91 -12.26
C ARG A 56 -17.22 -9.58 -11.02
N ARG A 57 -16.12 -9.04 -10.45
CA ARG A 57 -15.45 -9.56 -9.26
C ARG A 57 -15.74 -8.74 -8.01
N LEU A 58 -16.28 -7.55 -8.17
CA LEU A 58 -16.62 -6.65 -7.08
C LEU A 58 -18.08 -6.89 -6.62
N PRO A 59 -18.33 -6.67 -5.31
CA PRO A 59 -19.70 -6.64 -4.79
C PRO A 59 -20.55 -5.61 -5.53
N GLU A 60 -21.84 -5.89 -5.69
CA GLU A 60 -22.76 -5.01 -6.43
C GLU A 60 -22.81 -3.58 -5.86
N LYS A 61 -22.72 -3.43 -4.53
CA LYS A 61 -22.65 -2.11 -3.87
C LYS A 61 -21.44 -1.30 -4.34
N ASN A 62 -20.26 -1.96 -4.48
CA ASN A 62 -19.02 -1.33 -4.93
C ASN A 62 -19.14 -0.92 -6.41
N VAL A 63 -19.69 -1.80 -7.26
CA VAL A 63 -19.93 -1.52 -8.68
C VAL A 63 -20.87 -0.33 -8.84
N ARG A 64 -21.96 -0.28 -8.07
CA ARG A 64 -22.91 0.86 -8.09
C ARG A 64 -22.24 2.16 -7.64
N HIS A 65 -21.42 2.08 -6.58
CA HIS A 65 -20.69 3.25 -6.06
C HIS A 65 -19.69 3.78 -7.09
N ILE A 66 -18.87 2.90 -7.67
CA ILE A 66 -17.90 3.25 -8.73
C ILE A 66 -18.63 3.84 -9.96
N SER A 67 -19.77 3.28 -10.35
CA SER A 67 -20.53 3.78 -11.52
C SER A 67 -21.09 5.19 -11.31
N ARG A 68 -21.36 5.59 -10.07
CA ARG A 68 -21.92 6.92 -9.73
C ARG A 68 -20.83 7.97 -9.45
N HIS A 69 -19.74 7.55 -8.82
CA HIS A 69 -18.77 8.47 -8.22
C HIS A 69 -17.34 8.29 -8.74
N GLY A 70 -17.08 7.24 -9.54
CA GLY A 70 -15.74 6.85 -9.95
C GLY A 70 -15.04 6.00 -8.88
N CYS A 71 -13.87 5.45 -9.24
CA CYS A 71 -13.05 4.64 -8.32
C CYS A 71 -11.98 5.46 -7.59
N LEU A 72 -11.80 6.72 -7.98
CA LEU A 72 -10.85 7.66 -7.39
C LEU A 72 -11.58 8.90 -6.88
N GLU A 73 -10.95 9.60 -5.95
CA GLU A 73 -11.38 10.89 -5.45
C GLU A 73 -10.19 11.82 -5.27
N ALA A 74 -10.43 13.12 -5.47
CA ALA A 74 -9.42 14.15 -5.23
C ALA A 74 -9.69 14.78 -3.86
N TYR A 75 -8.63 14.95 -3.07
CA TYR A 75 -8.66 15.65 -1.81
C TYR A 75 -7.38 16.49 -1.65
N GLN A 76 -7.53 17.78 -1.39
CA GLN A 76 -6.41 18.73 -1.22
C GLN A 76 -5.37 18.71 -2.37
N GLY A 77 -5.81 18.40 -3.60
CA GLY A 77 -4.94 18.35 -4.79
C GLY A 77 -4.31 16.99 -5.09
N ASP A 78 -4.42 16.03 -4.18
CA ASP A 78 -3.95 14.66 -4.34
C ASP A 78 -5.08 13.70 -4.72
N LEU A 79 -4.73 12.58 -5.35
CA LEU A 79 -5.66 11.50 -5.72
C LEU A 79 -5.61 10.37 -4.70
N TYR A 80 -6.78 9.80 -4.45
CA TYR A 80 -6.96 8.65 -3.56
C TYR A 80 -7.89 7.63 -4.20
N THR A 81 -7.74 6.35 -3.85
CA THR A 81 -8.82 5.39 -4.13
C THR A 81 -10.05 5.79 -3.34
N ARG A 82 -11.22 5.72 -3.95
CA ARG A 82 -12.46 6.12 -3.27
C ARG A 82 -12.84 5.13 -2.18
N THR A 83 -13.47 5.65 -1.12
CA THR A 83 -14.06 4.85 -0.05
C THR A 83 -15.59 4.85 -0.11
N ILE A 84 -16.22 3.86 0.49
CA ILE A 84 -17.66 3.75 0.68
C ILE A 84 -17.97 4.03 2.15
N GLY A 85 -18.74 5.10 2.41
CA GLY A 85 -19.12 5.50 3.75
C GLY A 85 -17.92 5.86 4.64
N GLU A 86 -16.88 6.47 4.06
CA GLU A 86 -15.65 6.87 4.76
C GLU A 86 -14.97 5.72 5.51
N LYS A 87 -15.04 4.52 4.94
CA LYS A 87 -14.52 3.29 5.53
C LYS A 87 -13.83 2.40 4.51
N GLU A 88 -14.60 1.55 3.83
CA GLU A 88 -14.02 0.52 2.97
C GLU A 88 -13.63 1.06 1.58
N CYS A 89 -12.46 0.65 1.10
CA CYS A 89 -12.03 0.94 -0.27
C CYS A 89 -13.01 0.33 -1.29
N VAL A 90 -13.29 1.04 -2.40
CA VAL A 90 -14.16 0.54 -3.47
C VAL A 90 -13.68 -0.74 -4.14
N PHE A 91 -12.40 -1.10 -3.99
CA PHE A 91 -11.80 -2.35 -4.47
C PHE A 91 -11.82 -3.47 -3.42
N ALA A 92 -12.35 -3.22 -2.23
CA ALA A 92 -12.43 -4.22 -1.17
C ALA A 92 -13.63 -5.17 -1.37
N PHE A 93 -13.45 -6.44 -1.01
CA PHE A 93 -14.54 -7.42 -0.93
C PHE A 93 -14.31 -8.37 0.24
N GLN A 94 -15.38 -9.01 0.71
CA GLN A 94 -15.31 -9.98 1.79
C GLN A 94 -15.10 -11.40 1.25
N SER A 95 -14.13 -12.11 1.84
CA SER A 95 -13.92 -13.55 1.64
C SER A 95 -13.95 -14.22 3.01
N GLY A 96 -15.09 -14.77 3.37
CA GLY A 96 -15.33 -15.24 4.73
C GLY A 96 -15.23 -14.07 5.75
N THR A 97 -14.30 -14.18 6.70
CA THR A 97 -14.07 -13.14 7.72
C THR A 97 -12.94 -12.16 7.37
N ILE A 98 -12.35 -12.28 6.19
CA ILE A 98 -11.20 -11.47 5.75
C ILE A 98 -11.65 -10.53 4.64
N THR A 99 -11.26 -9.26 4.74
CA THR A 99 -11.40 -8.30 3.66
C THR A 99 -10.19 -8.39 2.74
N LEU A 100 -10.43 -8.60 1.46
CA LEU A 100 -9.40 -8.71 0.44
C LEU A 100 -9.52 -7.58 -0.59
N CYS A 101 -8.43 -7.32 -1.30
CA CYS A 101 -8.42 -6.41 -2.45
C CYS A 101 -8.72 -7.19 -3.73
N ALA A 102 -9.75 -6.78 -4.47
CA ALA A 102 -10.12 -7.44 -5.73
C ALA A 102 -9.02 -7.32 -6.81
N ILE A 103 -8.22 -6.25 -6.77
CA ILE A 103 -7.06 -6.07 -7.66
C ILE A 103 -6.01 -7.15 -7.37
N ASP A 104 -5.71 -7.38 -6.09
CA ASP A 104 -4.72 -8.37 -5.64
C ASP A 104 -5.17 -9.80 -5.94
N ALA A 105 -6.43 -10.09 -5.65
CA ALA A 105 -7.03 -11.40 -5.94
C ALA A 105 -7.00 -11.70 -7.45
N ALA A 106 -7.34 -10.72 -8.29
CA ALA A 106 -7.28 -10.89 -9.74
C ALA A 106 -5.83 -11.08 -10.24
N ALA A 107 -4.86 -10.37 -9.65
CA ALA A 107 -3.45 -10.58 -9.95
C ALA A 107 -2.98 -11.99 -9.58
N ALA A 108 -3.38 -12.49 -8.42
CA ALA A 108 -3.08 -13.85 -7.98
C ALA A 108 -3.70 -14.92 -8.89
N ASP A 109 -4.88 -14.64 -9.46
CA ASP A 109 -5.53 -15.48 -10.47
C ASP A 109 -4.91 -15.35 -11.88
N GLY A 110 -3.79 -14.63 -12.03
CA GLY A 110 -3.08 -14.47 -13.30
C GLY A 110 -3.72 -13.47 -14.27
N VAL A 111 -4.64 -12.62 -13.83
CA VAL A 111 -5.24 -11.60 -14.70
C VAL A 111 -4.21 -10.51 -14.98
N ALA A 112 -3.77 -10.41 -16.22
CA ALA A 112 -2.74 -9.46 -16.64
C ALA A 112 -3.11 -8.00 -16.35
N GLY A 113 -2.13 -7.20 -15.95
CA GLY A 113 -2.30 -5.77 -15.68
C GLY A 113 -3.01 -5.44 -14.37
N MET A 114 -3.30 -6.43 -13.51
CA MET A 114 -3.85 -6.19 -12.18
C MET A 114 -2.73 -5.86 -11.20
N ARG A 115 -2.70 -4.62 -10.75
CA ARG A 115 -1.69 -4.16 -9.79
C ARG A 115 -2.28 -3.13 -8.85
N LYS A 116 -2.13 -3.36 -7.54
CA LYS A 116 -2.53 -2.37 -6.52
C LYS A 116 -1.75 -1.07 -6.66
N PRO A 117 -2.32 0.07 -6.25
CA PRO A 117 -1.56 1.31 -6.12
C PRO A 117 -0.25 1.10 -5.36
N LEU A 118 0.78 1.82 -5.75
CA LEU A 118 2.10 1.74 -5.12
C LEU A 118 2.02 1.97 -3.61
N SER A 119 1.20 2.93 -3.17
CA SER A 119 0.98 3.23 -1.76
C SER A 119 0.41 2.06 -0.96
N CYS A 120 -0.45 1.22 -1.57
CA CYS A 120 -0.95 -0.01 -0.94
C CYS A 120 0.15 -1.08 -0.82
N ARG A 121 1.07 -1.14 -1.80
CA ARG A 121 2.16 -2.11 -1.82
C ARG A 121 3.32 -1.69 -0.93
N LEU A 122 3.48 -0.40 -0.69
CA LEU A 122 4.43 0.16 0.28
C LEU A 122 3.91 0.09 1.72
N PHE A 123 2.58 -0.02 1.92
CA PHE A 123 2.02 0.03 3.27
C PHE A 123 2.66 -1.01 4.21
N PRO A 124 3.07 -0.61 5.42
CA PRO A 124 2.79 0.63 6.14
C PRO A 124 3.82 1.76 5.94
N VAL A 125 4.68 1.69 4.93
CA VAL A 125 5.55 2.81 4.55
C VAL A 125 4.75 3.83 3.77
N ARG A 126 4.91 5.10 4.11
CA ARG A 126 4.33 6.24 3.39
C ARG A 126 5.40 7.11 2.79
N VAL A 127 5.14 7.58 1.57
CA VAL A 127 5.96 8.60 0.91
C VAL A 127 5.32 9.95 1.19
N ARG A 128 6.02 10.81 1.89
CA ARG A 128 5.64 12.21 2.14
C ARG A 128 6.60 13.12 1.41
N LYS A 129 6.28 14.40 1.33
CA LYS A 129 7.23 15.41 0.83
C LYS A 129 7.85 16.16 1.99
N LYS A 130 9.18 16.32 1.96
CA LYS A 130 9.94 17.13 2.93
C LYS A 130 11.07 17.82 2.19
N PHE A 131 11.11 19.16 2.26
CA PHE A 131 12.07 19.99 1.51
C PHE A 131 12.05 19.72 -0.02
N GLY A 132 10.89 19.39 -0.60
CA GLY A 132 10.75 19.03 -2.00
C GLY A 132 11.13 17.59 -2.37
N LEU A 133 11.78 16.86 -1.45
CA LEU A 133 12.23 15.47 -1.63
C LEU A 133 11.17 14.47 -1.16
N ASP A 134 11.24 13.22 -1.67
CA ASP A 134 10.50 12.12 -1.08
C ASP A 134 11.03 11.82 0.33
N TYR A 135 10.12 11.65 1.28
CA TYR A 135 10.42 11.27 2.65
C TYR A 135 9.66 10.02 3.03
N LEU A 136 10.39 8.92 3.18
CA LEU A 136 9.85 7.63 3.58
C LEU A 136 9.65 7.59 5.10
N VAL A 137 8.40 7.34 5.51
CA VAL A 137 8.02 7.26 6.93
C VAL A 137 7.35 5.91 7.20
N TYR A 138 7.72 5.29 8.31
CA TYR A 138 7.01 4.13 8.82
C TYR A 138 5.84 4.56 9.69
N GLU A 139 4.61 4.34 9.22
CA GLU A 139 3.40 4.61 10.01
C GLU A 139 3.02 3.40 10.86
N GLN A 140 3.20 3.53 12.18
CA GLN A 140 2.93 2.46 13.14
C GLN A 140 1.44 2.39 13.53
N HIS A 141 0.59 1.99 12.58
CA HIS A 141 -0.85 1.81 12.86
C HIS A 141 -1.11 0.74 13.92
N SER A 142 -2.13 0.96 14.76
CA SER A 142 -2.58 0.01 15.78
C SER A 142 -3.06 -1.32 15.17
N MET A 143 -3.75 -1.26 14.02
CA MET A 143 -4.20 -2.43 13.27
C MET A 143 -3.06 -3.35 12.83
N CYS A 144 -1.82 -2.83 12.70
CA CYS A 144 -0.63 -3.58 12.31
C CYS A 144 0.17 -4.13 13.50
N ARG A 145 -0.35 -4.09 14.73
CA ARG A 145 0.35 -4.60 15.92
C ARG A 145 0.81 -6.06 15.77
N HIS A 146 -0.05 -6.91 15.24
CA HIS A 146 0.25 -8.31 15.01
C HIS A 146 1.26 -8.53 13.87
N ALA A 147 1.27 -7.66 12.86
CA ALA A 147 2.25 -7.72 11.80
C ALA A 147 3.67 -7.41 12.32
N ARG A 148 3.79 -6.51 13.30
CA ARG A 148 5.07 -6.24 13.99
C ARG A 148 5.54 -7.44 14.82
N ALA A 149 4.64 -8.11 15.53
CA ALA A 149 4.96 -9.34 16.26
C ALA A 149 5.43 -10.46 15.32
N CYS A 150 4.66 -10.72 14.25
CA CYS A 150 5.01 -11.70 13.22
C CYS A 150 6.34 -11.38 12.51
N GLY A 151 6.63 -10.09 12.26
CA GLY A 151 7.92 -9.64 11.72
C GLY A 151 9.08 -9.97 12.67
N LYS A 152 8.90 -9.76 13.98
CA LYS A 152 9.89 -10.14 15.01
C LYS A 152 10.14 -11.63 15.07
N GLU A 153 9.09 -12.43 15.04
CA GLU A 153 9.19 -13.90 15.06
C GLU A 153 9.90 -14.45 13.81
N SER A 154 9.65 -13.84 12.64
CA SER A 154 10.24 -14.28 11.38
C SER A 154 11.57 -13.60 11.02
N GLY A 155 12.02 -12.61 11.80
CA GLY A 155 13.20 -11.80 11.47
C GLY A 155 13.05 -10.97 10.18
N THR A 156 11.81 -10.67 9.75
CA THR A 156 11.56 -9.99 8.48
C THR A 156 11.62 -8.48 8.67
N PHE A 157 12.59 -7.82 8.07
CA PHE A 157 12.66 -6.35 8.06
C PHE A 157 11.55 -5.74 7.20
N LEU A 158 11.04 -4.59 7.61
CA LEU A 158 10.02 -3.85 6.87
C LEU A 158 10.48 -3.51 5.45
N VAL A 159 11.72 -3.08 5.28
CA VAL A 159 12.30 -2.77 3.97
C VAL A 159 12.34 -3.97 3.03
N ASP A 160 12.50 -5.19 3.57
CA ASP A 160 12.46 -6.41 2.79
C ASP A 160 11.02 -6.83 2.48
N TYR A 161 10.09 -6.59 3.41
CA TYR A 161 8.67 -6.85 3.20
C TYR A 161 8.07 -6.01 2.06
N VAL A 162 8.48 -4.75 1.93
CA VAL A 162 8.01 -3.84 0.86
C VAL A 162 9.03 -3.69 -0.29
N ARG A 163 9.99 -4.59 -0.38
CA ARG A 163 11.13 -4.56 -1.31
C ARG A 163 10.73 -4.23 -2.75
N ASP A 164 9.79 -4.98 -3.31
CA ASP A 164 9.43 -4.87 -4.72
C ASP A 164 8.81 -3.51 -5.05
N ALA A 165 8.05 -2.93 -4.12
CA ALA A 165 7.49 -1.60 -4.25
C ALA A 165 8.57 -0.50 -4.13
N LEU A 166 9.57 -0.68 -3.26
CA LEU A 166 10.71 0.23 -3.16
C LEU A 166 11.58 0.19 -4.42
N ILE A 167 11.85 -1.01 -4.94
CA ILE A 167 12.63 -1.19 -6.19
C ILE A 167 11.90 -0.56 -7.38
N GLU A 168 10.58 -0.73 -7.47
CA GLU A 168 9.79 -0.09 -8.52
C GLU A 168 9.86 1.42 -8.48
N ARG A 169 9.79 2.00 -7.28
CA ARG A 169 9.76 3.46 -7.11
C ARG A 169 11.13 4.10 -7.27
N TYR A 170 12.18 3.48 -6.72
CA TYR A 170 13.51 4.11 -6.59
C TYR A 170 14.61 3.36 -7.33
N GLY A 171 14.33 2.18 -7.85
CA GLY A 171 15.28 1.34 -8.56
C GLY A 171 16.11 0.42 -7.68
N MET A 172 16.63 -0.65 -8.30
CA MET A 172 17.48 -1.65 -7.64
C MET A 172 18.78 -1.05 -7.05
N PRO A 173 19.49 -0.12 -7.71
CA PRO A 173 20.70 0.47 -7.14
C PRO A 173 20.42 1.22 -5.83
N TRP A 174 19.31 1.97 -5.76
CA TRP A 174 18.89 2.67 -4.55
C TRP A 174 18.57 1.68 -3.41
N TYR A 175 17.83 0.61 -3.72
CA TYR A 175 17.48 -0.41 -2.73
C TYR A 175 18.73 -1.12 -2.17
N LYS A 176 19.75 -1.39 -3.01
CA LYS A 176 21.03 -1.97 -2.54
C LYS A 176 21.72 -1.04 -1.53
N ARG A 177 21.79 0.27 -1.81
CA ARG A 177 22.37 1.24 -0.86
C ARG A 177 21.59 1.29 0.47
N LEU A 178 20.26 1.19 0.41
CA LEU A 178 19.45 1.08 1.62
C LEU A 178 19.82 -0.16 2.45
N LYS A 179 20.05 -1.29 1.81
CA LYS A 179 20.45 -2.54 2.49
C LYS A 179 21.87 -2.47 3.02
N GLU A 180 22.80 -1.86 2.31
CA GLU A 180 24.18 -1.61 2.79
C GLU A 180 24.15 -0.72 4.03
N PHE A 181 23.36 0.35 4.02
CA PHE A 181 23.18 1.19 5.18
C PHE A 181 22.59 0.40 6.37
N GLN A 182 21.55 -0.39 6.14
CA GLN A 182 20.91 -1.23 7.16
C GLN A 182 21.92 -2.21 7.80
N ALA A 183 22.78 -2.83 6.99
CA ALA A 183 23.78 -3.79 7.49
C ALA A 183 24.88 -3.15 8.35
N ASN A 184 25.09 -1.84 8.22
CA ASN A 184 26.09 -1.07 8.97
C ASN A 184 25.51 -0.35 10.20
N LEU A 185 24.22 -0.56 10.51
CA LEU A 185 23.64 -0.07 11.77
C LEU A 185 24.24 -0.87 12.94
N PRO A 186 24.59 -0.20 14.06
CA PRO A 186 25.20 -0.85 15.23
C PRO A 186 24.26 -1.83 15.94
#